data_4fedbf6e80bf02d7f64472cd9ead1c74
#
_entry.id   4fedbf6e80bf02d7f64472cd9ead1c74
#
_cell.length_a   1.000
_cell.length_b   1.000
_cell.length_c   1.000
_cell.angle_alpha   90.00
_cell.angle_beta   90.00
_cell.angle_gamma   90.00
#
_symmetry.space_group_name_H-M   'P 1'
#
loop_
_entity.id
_entity.type
_entity.pdbx_description
1 polymer ?
#
loop_
_entity_poly.entity_id
_entity_poly.type
_entity_poly.pdbx_seq_one_letter_code
_entity_poly.pdbx_strand_id
1 'polypeptide(L)'
;MNEVVRLTLVSHAMTDAMAAGRFPTDEPLNAVGHRQVDASIELGVTERAYCGPEKRTRQTAELLGLHASIDNKLADLDCGRWRGDVVGGVRPDDLAIWLTDPTRAPHGGESVVELIDRARGWMDSLTTRRTRLVAVTHPSVIRAAILVALNAPPKSFWRIDIAPVSRTVMHFRGHAWTLRSNL
;
A
#
# COMPACT_ATOMS: atom_id res chain seq x y z
N MET A 1 -18.21 -24.44 7.99
CA MET A 1 -17.04 -24.22 7.09
C MET A 1 -16.57 -22.79 7.32
N ASN A 2 -15.34 -22.61 7.82
CA ASN A 2 -14.83 -21.25 8.05
C ASN A 2 -14.66 -20.53 6.72
N GLU A 3 -15.46 -19.50 6.51
CA GLU A 3 -15.35 -18.62 5.35
C GLU A 3 -14.05 -17.82 5.47
N VAL A 4 -13.11 -18.05 4.54
CA VAL A 4 -11.82 -17.35 4.54
C VAL A 4 -11.81 -16.32 3.41
N VAL A 5 -11.62 -15.05 3.75
CA VAL A 5 -11.22 -14.02 2.77
C VAL A 5 -9.70 -14.11 2.60
N ARG A 6 -9.24 -14.23 1.37
CA ARG A 6 -7.82 -14.13 1.05
C ARG A 6 -7.55 -12.82 0.33
N LEU A 7 -6.75 -11.96 0.93
CA LEU A 7 -6.30 -10.69 0.38
C LEU A 7 -4.83 -10.79 0.03
N THR A 8 -4.48 -10.49 -1.21
CA THR A 8 -3.09 -10.29 -1.65
C THR A 8 -2.91 -8.82 -2.00
N LEU A 9 -2.09 -8.13 -1.23
CA LEU A 9 -1.65 -6.76 -1.51
C LEU A 9 -0.37 -6.82 -2.35
N VAL A 10 -0.33 -6.05 -3.44
CA VAL A 10 0.84 -5.93 -4.30
C VAL A 10 1.28 -4.47 -4.29
N SER A 11 2.54 -4.23 -3.95
CA SER A 11 3.15 -2.91 -4.05
C SER A 11 3.35 -2.55 -5.52
N HIS A 12 3.06 -1.29 -5.91
CA HIS A 12 3.34 -0.85 -7.27
C HIS A 12 4.83 -0.96 -7.61
N ALA A 13 5.14 -1.02 -8.91
CA ALA A 13 6.50 -1.10 -9.41
C ALA A 13 7.24 0.26 -9.32
N MET A 14 8.52 0.26 -9.62
CA MET A 14 9.43 1.39 -9.48
C MET A 14 8.99 2.62 -10.28
N THR A 15 9.13 3.79 -9.67
CA THR A 15 8.93 5.12 -10.27
C THR A 15 10.20 5.96 -10.16
N ASP A 16 10.27 7.04 -10.90
CA ASP A 16 11.39 7.99 -10.80
C ASP A 16 11.41 8.72 -9.44
N ALA A 17 10.24 8.97 -8.85
CA ALA A 17 10.17 9.55 -7.51
C ALA A 17 10.82 8.65 -6.46
N MET A 18 10.53 7.35 -6.48
CA MET A 18 11.18 6.36 -5.59
C MET A 18 12.69 6.31 -5.80
N ALA A 19 13.14 6.27 -7.07
CA ALA A 19 14.55 6.22 -7.40
C ALA A 19 15.31 7.48 -6.94
N ALA A 20 14.65 8.64 -6.96
CA ALA A 20 15.23 9.92 -6.59
C ALA A 20 15.03 10.30 -5.10
N GLY A 21 14.38 9.44 -4.29
CA GLY A 21 14.06 9.76 -2.90
C GLY A 21 13.14 10.97 -2.76
N ARG A 22 12.10 11.05 -3.62
CA ARG A 22 11.10 12.12 -3.61
C ARG A 22 9.79 11.63 -3.04
N PHE A 23 9.06 12.53 -2.40
CA PHE A 23 7.65 12.30 -2.10
C PHE A 23 6.85 12.18 -3.41
N PRO A 24 5.97 11.18 -3.53
CA PRO A 24 5.30 10.90 -4.79
C PRO A 24 4.31 12.01 -5.19
N THR A 25 4.16 12.16 -6.49
CA THR A 25 3.03 12.84 -7.13
C THR A 25 2.15 11.79 -7.83
N ASP A 26 1.51 12.10 -8.94
CA ASP A 26 0.84 11.10 -9.79
C ASP A 26 1.74 10.72 -10.98
N GLU A 27 2.99 10.35 -10.69
CA GLU A 27 3.93 9.91 -11.71
C GLU A 27 3.66 8.47 -12.19
N PRO A 28 4.01 8.14 -13.46
CA PRO A 28 3.92 6.79 -13.99
C PRO A 28 5.08 5.90 -13.50
N LEU A 29 5.03 4.63 -13.86
CA LEU A 29 6.18 3.73 -13.75
C LEU A 29 7.34 4.20 -14.64
N ASN A 30 8.56 3.98 -14.18
CA ASN A 30 9.75 4.17 -15.02
C ASN A 30 10.13 2.87 -15.76
N ALA A 31 11.17 2.92 -16.57
CA ALA A 31 11.62 1.76 -17.35
C ALA A 31 12.02 0.56 -16.47
N VAL A 32 12.55 0.80 -15.27
CA VAL A 32 12.87 -0.27 -14.31
C VAL A 32 11.58 -0.90 -13.80
N GLY A 33 10.58 -0.08 -13.42
CA GLY A 33 9.29 -0.56 -12.93
C GLY A 33 8.55 -1.43 -13.96
N HIS A 34 8.55 -1.03 -15.23
CA HIS A 34 7.99 -1.85 -16.30
C HIS A 34 8.66 -3.24 -16.39
N ARG A 35 9.99 -3.30 -16.33
CA ARG A 35 10.72 -4.59 -16.37
C ARG A 35 10.54 -5.44 -15.12
N GLN A 36 10.34 -4.82 -13.93
CA GLN A 36 10.09 -5.56 -12.70
C GLN A 36 8.81 -6.39 -12.74
N VAL A 37 7.76 -5.86 -13.37
CA VAL A 37 6.48 -6.57 -13.48
C VAL A 37 6.55 -7.72 -14.48
N ASP A 38 7.32 -7.57 -15.57
CA ASP A 38 7.52 -8.61 -16.60
C ASP A 38 8.19 -9.89 -16.05
N ALA A 39 8.86 -9.82 -14.91
CA ALA A 39 9.49 -10.96 -14.25
C ALA A 39 8.52 -11.94 -13.55
N SER A 40 7.21 -11.81 -13.84
CA SER A 40 6.09 -12.69 -13.48
C SER A 40 5.89 -12.98 -11.99
N ILE A 41 4.89 -12.31 -11.45
CA ILE A 41 4.31 -12.66 -10.15
C ILE A 41 3.11 -13.56 -10.40
N GLU A 42 3.18 -14.82 -9.98
CA GLU A 42 2.01 -15.68 -9.95
C GLU A 42 1.06 -15.24 -8.82
N LEU A 43 -0.07 -14.63 -9.18
CA LEU A 43 -1.09 -14.19 -8.23
C LEU A 43 -2.11 -15.29 -7.89
N GLY A 44 -2.10 -16.37 -8.67
CA GLY A 44 -3.07 -17.46 -8.56
C GLY A 44 -4.47 -17.02 -9.02
N VAL A 45 -5.48 -17.83 -8.68
CA VAL A 45 -6.87 -17.52 -9.03
C VAL A 45 -7.36 -16.32 -8.23
N THR A 46 -7.77 -15.25 -8.94
CA THR A 46 -8.27 -14.00 -8.40
C THR A 46 -9.73 -13.82 -8.82
N GLU A 47 -10.63 -13.60 -7.86
CA GLU A 47 -12.06 -13.36 -8.12
C GLU A 47 -12.35 -11.88 -8.28
N ARG A 48 -11.61 -11.01 -7.57
CA ARG A 48 -11.73 -9.55 -7.63
C ARG A 48 -10.36 -8.91 -7.59
N ALA A 49 -10.18 -7.87 -8.38
CA ALA A 49 -8.97 -7.07 -8.35
C ALA A 49 -9.31 -5.59 -8.14
N TYR A 50 -8.51 -4.92 -7.34
CA TYR A 50 -8.58 -3.50 -7.06
C TYR A 50 -7.22 -2.84 -7.29
N CYS A 51 -7.22 -1.53 -7.54
CA CYS A 51 -5.99 -0.72 -7.53
C CYS A 51 -6.25 0.67 -6.96
N GLY A 52 -5.20 1.31 -6.50
CA GLY A 52 -5.22 2.73 -6.14
C GLY A 52 -5.51 3.60 -7.37
N PRO A 53 -5.90 4.87 -7.16
CA PRO A 53 -6.26 5.78 -8.26
C PRO A 53 -5.05 6.30 -9.05
N GLU A 54 -3.83 6.20 -8.51
CA GLU A 54 -2.62 6.76 -9.11
C GLU A 54 -2.16 5.95 -10.32
N LYS A 55 -1.50 6.62 -11.28
CA LYS A 55 -1.01 6.01 -12.52
C LYS A 55 -0.15 4.77 -12.27
N ARG A 56 0.77 4.84 -11.31
CA ARG A 56 1.70 3.74 -10.99
C ARG A 56 1.00 2.46 -10.51
N THR A 57 -0.07 2.57 -9.74
CA THR A 57 -0.85 1.40 -9.30
C THR A 57 -1.67 0.82 -10.44
N ARG A 58 -2.30 1.66 -11.26
CA ARG A 58 -3.08 1.23 -12.43
C ARG A 58 -2.20 0.54 -13.46
N GLN A 59 -1.03 1.12 -13.78
CA GLN A 59 -0.07 0.54 -14.72
C GLN A 59 0.49 -0.79 -14.19
N THR A 60 0.79 -0.88 -12.90
CA THR A 60 1.24 -2.14 -12.29
C THR A 60 0.14 -3.20 -12.40
N ALA A 61 -1.12 -2.86 -12.12
CA ALA A 61 -2.25 -3.79 -12.24
C ALA A 61 -2.44 -4.26 -13.69
N GLU A 62 -2.35 -3.35 -14.66
CA GLU A 62 -2.44 -3.65 -16.09
C GLU A 62 -1.33 -4.62 -16.55
N LEU A 63 -0.08 -4.34 -16.18
CA LEU A 63 1.07 -5.21 -16.50
C LEU A 63 0.97 -6.59 -15.84
N LEU A 64 0.32 -6.70 -14.69
CA LEU A 64 -0.01 -7.98 -14.04
C LEU A 64 -1.19 -8.73 -14.69
N GLY A 65 -1.79 -8.16 -15.74
CA GLY A 65 -2.97 -8.75 -16.40
C GLY A 65 -4.25 -8.70 -15.57
N LEU A 66 -4.34 -7.79 -14.61
CA LEU A 66 -5.49 -7.64 -13.73
C LEU A 66 -6.52 -6.66 -14.30
N HIS A 67 -7.78 -7.07 -14.38
CA HIS A 67 -8.92 -6.16 -14.60
C HIS A 67 -9.32 -5.53 -13.26
N ALA A 68 -8.51 -4.58 -12.78
CA ALA A 68 -8.68 -3.98 -11.47
C ALA A 68 -9.65 -2.80 -11.48
N SER A 69 -10.57 -2.77 -10.50
CA SER A 69 -11.41 -1.61 -10.22
C SER A 69 -10.62 -0.60 -9.37
N ILE A 70 -10.74 0.68 -9.71
CA ILE A 70 -10.12 1.75 -8.93
C ILE A 70 -10.88 1.92 -7.61
N ASP A 71 -10.14 1.94 -6.49
CA ASP A 71 -10.68 2.24 -5.17
C ASP A 71 -9.85 3.35 -4.51
N ASN A 72 -10.47 4.49 -4.24
CA ASN A 72 -9.80 5.65 -3.63
C ASN A 72 -9.32 5.38 -2.20
N LYS A 73 -9.85 4.37 -1.53
CA LYS A 73 -9.34 3.95 -0.21
C LYS A 73 -7.96 3.29 -0.28
N LEU A 74 -7.51 2.92 -1.48
CA LEU A 74 -6.19 2.39 -1.77
C LEU A 74 -5.19 3.45 -2.26
N ALA A 75 -5.57 4.74 -2.23
CA ALA A 75 -4.68 5.86 -2.57
C ALA A 75 -3.46 5.91 -1.64
N ASP A 76 -2.36 6.48 -2.13
CA ASP A 76 -1.15 6.70 -1.34
C ASP A 76 -1.40 7.60 -0.12
N LEU A 77 -0.47 7.59 0.82
CA LEU A 77 -0.40 8.56 1.90
C LEU A 77 -0.36 9.98 1.31
N ASP A 78 -1.30 10.82 1.71
CA ASP A 78 -1.29 12.22 1.28
C ASP A 78 -0.18 13.00 1.98
N CYS A 79 0.91 13.25 1.25
CA CYS A 79 2.05 14.03 1.73
C CYS A 79 1.88 15.55 1.58
N GLY A 80 0.66 16.03 1.29
CA GLY A 80 0.33 17.45 1.25
C GLY A 80 1.32 18.29 0.45
N ARG A 81 1.89 19.34 1.09
CA ARG A 81 2.84 20.26 0.45
C ARG A 81 4.20 19.64 0.13
N TRP A 82 4.55 18.47 0.66
CA TRP A 82 5.82 17.81 0.35
C TRP A 82 5.80 17.04 -0.97
N ARG A 83 4.66 16.93 -1.62
CA ARG A 83 4.54 16.22 -2.92
C ARG A 83 5.55 16.75 -3.93
N GLY A 84 6.35 15.84 -4.50
CA GLY A 84 7.40 16.16 -5.47
C GLY A 84 8.71 16.64 -4.88
N ASP A 85 8.76 17.01 -3.60
CA ASP A 85 9.98 17.43 -2.92
C ASP A 85 10.91 16.23 -2.68
N VAL A 86 12.21 16.50 -2.64
CA VAL A 86 13.21 15.53 -2.19
C VAL A 86 13.12 15.39 -0.67
N VAL A 87 13.14 14.18 -0.15
CA VAL A 87 13.07 13.92 1.30
C VAL A 87 14.14 14.71 2.07
N GLY A 88 15.37 14.79 1.53
CA GLY A 88 16.46 15.57 2.10
C GLY A 88 16.29 17.09 2.04
N GLY A 89 15.28 17.58 1.31
CA GLY A 89 14.95 19.02 1.21
C GLY A 89 13.92 19.50 2.23
N VAL A 90 13.28 18.55 2.95
CA VAL A 90 12.31 18.88 3.99
C VAL A 90 13.04 19.38 5.24
N ARG A 91 12.43 20.33 5.96
CA ARG A 91 12.98 20.82 7.23
C ARG A 91 13.21 19.66 8.20
N PRO A 92 14.40 19.54 8.79
CA PRO A 92 14.73 18.41 9.67
C PRO A 92 13.77 18.20 10.83
N ASP A 93 13.28 19.29 11.45
CA ASP A 93 12.32 19.24 12.56
C ASP A 93 10.97 18.65 12.12
N ASP A 94 10.45 19.07 10.96
CA ASP A 94 9.21 18.57 10.42
C ASP A 94 9.34 17.07 10.03
N LEU A 95 10.48 16.70 9.45
CA LEU A 95 10.77 15.32 9.11
C LEU A 95 10.88 14.43 10.37
N ALA A 96 11.54 14.93 11.42
CA ALA A 96 11.64 14.22 12.70
C ALA A 96 10.26 14.00 13.34
N ILE A 97 9.39 15.02 13.34
CA ILE A 97 8.00 14.89 13.81
C ILE A 97 7.26 13.81 13.01
N TRP A 98 7.33 13.86 11.69
CA TRP A 98 6.64 12.89 10.82
C TRP A 98 7.10 11.44 11.05
N LEU A 99 8.39 11.22 11.33
CA LEU A 99 8.95 9.89 11.57
C LEU A 99 8.69 9.36 12.99
N THR A 100 8.42 10.22 13.98
CA THR A 100 8.32 9.84 15.39
C THR A 100 6.93 9.96 15.99
N ASP A 101 6.08 10.84 15.46
CA ASP A 101 4.71 11.05 15.92
C ASP A 101 3.69 10.69 14.83
N PRO A 102 3.11 9.48 14.84
CA PRO A 102 2.20 9.02 13.81
C PRO A 102 0.86 9.77 13.77
N THR A 103 0.57 10.59 14.79
CA THR A 103 -0.65 11.42 14.83
C THR A 103 -0.50 12.75 14.10
N ARG A 104 0.73 13.12 13.74
CA ARG A 104 1.03 14.43 13.13
C ARG A 104 1.24 14.30 11.63
N ALA A 105 0.78 15.32 10.91
CA ALA A 105 0.98 15.50 9.48
C ALA A 105 1.61 16.88 9.21
N PRO A 106 2.91 17.07 9.47
CA PRO A 106 3.56 18.38 9.31
C PRO A 106 3.51 18.91 7.88
N HIS A 107 3.29 18.05 6.91
CA HIS A 107 3.07 18.40 5.49
C HIS A 107 1.63 18.88 5.18
N GLY A 108 0.70 18.80 6.13
CA GLY A 108 -0.69 19.27 5.96
C GLY A 108 -1.59 18.31 5.17
N GLY A 109 -1.13 17.07 4.93
CA GLY A 109 -1.91 16.00 4.33
C GLY A 109 -2.44 15.01 5.38
N GLU A 110 -2.31 13.71 5.12
CA GLU A 110 -2.81 12.62 5.96
C GLU A 110 -1.75 12.18 6.97
N SER A 111 -2.12 12.00 8.24
CA SER A 111 -1.25 11.40 9.25
C SER A 111 -1.19 9.87 9.08
N VAL A 112 -0.18 9.23 9.67
CA VAL A 112 -0.06 7.77 9.66
C VAL A 112 -1.25 7.10 10.35
N VAL A 113 -1.79 7.71 11.42
CA VAL A 113 -2.97 7.18 12.12
C VAL A 113 -4.21 7.24 11.23
N GLU A 114 -4.44 8.36 10.52
CA GLU A 114 -5.56 8.49 9.58
C GLU A 114 -5.45 7.48 8.44
N LEU A 115 -4.25 7.25 7.90
CA LEU A 115 -4.00 6.20 6.90
C LEU A 115 -4.33 4.80 7.44
N ILE A 116 -3.92 4.48 8.67
CA ILE A 116 -4.22 3.18 9.31
C ILE A 116 -5.73 3.01 9.47
N ASP A 117 -6.45 4.04 9.87
CA ASP A 117 -7.91 3.99 10.03
C ASP A 117 -8.61 3.83 8.68
N ARG A 118 -8.13 4.50 7.62
CA ARG A 118 -8.61 4.32 6.25
C ARG A 118 -8.38 2.90 5.74
N ALA A 119 -7.19 2.35 5.96
CA ALA A 119 -6.86 0.96 5.58
C ALA A 119 -7.73 -0.04 6.36
N ARG A 120 -7.94 0.16 7.66
CA ARG A 120 -8.82 -0.66 8.51
C ARG A 120 -10.24 -0.66 7.96
N GLY A 121 -10.82 0.50 7.71
CA GLY A 121 -12.18 0.61 7.18
C GLY A 121 -12.35 -0.04 5.80
N TRP A 122 -11.31 0.00 4.96
CA TRP A 122 -11.31 -0.72 3.68
C TRP A 122 -11.24 -2.24 3.91
N MET A 123 -10.33 -2.72 4.74
CA MET A 123 -10.18 -4.15 5.05
C MET A 123 -11.45 -4.74 5.67
N ASP A 124 -12.11 -4.00 6.57
CA ASP A 124 -13.37 -4.43 7.21
C ASP A 124 -14.48 -4.60 6.17
N SER A 125 -14.52 -3.74 5.15
CA SER A 125 -15.51 -3.84 4.06
C SER A 125 -15.37 -5.11 3.21
N LEU A 126 -14.22 -5.77 3.24
CA LEU A 126 -13.95 -7.00 2.49
C LEU A 126 -14.42 -8.28 3.21
N THR A 127 -14.76 -8.19 4.49
CA THR A 127 -14.99 -9.38 5.35
C THR A 127 -16.37 -10.02 5.18
N THR A 128 -17.25 -9.43 4.37
CA THR A 128 -18.65 -9.85 4.23
C THR A 128 -18.87 -11.10 3.41
N ARG A 129 -17.92 -11.53 2.58
CA ARG A 129 -18.02 -12.70 1.71
C ARG A 129 -16.68 -13.38 1.55
N ARG A 130 -16.69 -14.71 1.55
CA ARG A 130 -15.53 -15.52 1.12
C ARG A 130 -15.14 -15.10 -0.30
N THR A 131 -13.88 -14.67 -0.48
CA THR A 131 -13.39 -14.26 -1.79
C THR A 131 -11.85 -14.22 -1.81
N ARG A 132 -11.29 -14.35 -2.99
CA ARG A 132 -9.86 -14.14 -3.27
C ARG A 132 -9.69 -12.82 -3.98
N LEU A 133 -9.01 -11.91 -3.31
CA LEU A 133 -8.85 -10.52 -3.72
C LEU A 133 -7.38 -10.21 -3.96
N VAL A 134 -7.11 -9.45 -5.00
CA VAL A 134 -5.82 -8.81 -5.21
C VAL A 134 -6.03 -7.30 -5.21
N ALA A 135 -5.17 -6.56 -4.54
CA ALA A 135 -5.17 -5.11 -4.58
C ALA A 135 -3.76 -4.58 -4.83
N VAL A 136 -3.60 -3.84 -5.93
CA VAL A 136 -2.35 -3.15 -6.25
C VAL A 136 -2.40 -1.76 -5.63
N THR A 137 -1.48 -1.49 -4.72
CA THR A 137 -1.48 -0.25 -3.94
C THR A 137 -0.05 0.21 -3.62
N HIS A 138 0.10 1.02 -2.59
CA HIS A 138 1.33 1.70 -2.21
C HIS A 138 1.99 1.06 -1.00
N PRO A 139 3.32 1.19 -0.84
CA PRO A 139 4.02 0.74 0.37
C PRO A 139 3.40 1.26 1.66
N SER A 140 2.94 2.52 1.67
CA SER A 140 2.27 3.14 2.81
C SER A 140 0.99 2.41 3.23
N VAL A 141 0.12 2.10 2.28
CA VAL A 141 -1.14 1.38 2.51
C VAL A 141 -0.87 -0.06 2.96
N ILE A 142 0.13 -0.73 2.38
CA ILE A 142 0.50 -2.09 2.78
C ILE A 142 1.04 -2.12 4.21
N ARG A 143 1.90 -1.16 4.60
CA ARG A 143 2.33 -0.99 6.00
C ARG A 143 1.15 -0.83 6.95
N ALA A 144 0.22 0.05 6.61
CA ALA A 144 -1.01 0.26 7.40
C ALA A 144 -1.82 -1.03 7.54
N ALA A 145 -2.03 -1.76 6.45
CA ALA A 145 -2.74 -3.04 6.46
C ALA A 145 -2.05 -4.10 7.34
N ILE A 146 -0.71 -4.16 7.32
CA ILE A 146 0.07 -5.05 8.20
C ILE A 146 -0.16 -4.68 9.67
N LEU A 147 -0.10 -3.40 10.02
CA LEU A 147 -0.35 -2.95 11.39
C LEU A 147 -1.78 -3.29 11.85
N VAL A 148 -2.77 -3.14 10.96
CA VAL A 148 -4.15 -3.56 11.24
C VAL A 148 -4.23 -5.07 11.50
N ALA A 149 -3.63 -5.89 10.65
CA ALA A 149 -3.68 -7.35 10.77
C ALA A 149 -2.99 -7.86 12.04
N LEU A 150 -1.90 -7.21 12.46
CA LEU A 150 -1.14 -7.57 13.65
C LEU A 150 -1.62 -6.87 14.93
N ASN A 151 -2.61 -5.98 14.85
CA ASN A 151 -2.98 -5.08 15.95
C ASN A 151 -1.75 -4.37 16.55
N ALA A 152 -0.81 -3.99 15.68
CA ALA A 152 0.45 -3.39 16.09
C ALA A 152 0.31 -1.86 16.26
N PRO A 153 1.11 -1.25 17.14
CA PRO A 153 1.02 0.19 17.39
C PRO A 153 1.46 1.00 16.15
N PRO A 154 0.83 2.18 15.89
CA PRO A 154 1.18 3.06 14.77
C PRO A 154 2.68 3.42 14.68
N LYS A 155 3.39 3.48 15.81
CA LYS A 155 4.84 3.72 15.88
C LYS A 155 5.69 2.66 15.15
N SER A 156 5.12 1.50 14.84
CA SER A 156 5.80 0.44 14.08
C SER A 156 5.78 0.66 12.57
N PHE A 157 5.07 1.67 12.07
CA PHE A 157 4.85 1.93 10.64
C PHE A 157 6.15 1.98 9.83
N TRP A 158 7.15 2.71 10.32
CA TRP A 158 8.43 2.90 9.64
C TRP A 158 9.40 1.72 9.80
N ARG A 159 9.03 0.69 10.58
CA ARG A 159 9.83 -0.53 10.76
C ARG A 159 9.51 -1.62 9.74
N ILE A 160 8.57 -1.37 8.84
CA ILE A 160 8.14 -2.31 7.82
C ILE A 160 8.69 -1.83 6.49
N ASP A 161 9.51 -2.64 5.85
CA ASP A 161 10.00 -2.38 4.50
C ASP A 161 9.15 -3.12 3.48
N ILE A 162 8.73 -2.41 2.43
CA ILE A 162 7.89 -2.93 1.35
C ILE A 162 8.62 -2.68 0.04
N ALA A 163 9.14 -3.73 -0.55
CA ALA A 163 9.81 -3.63 -1.83
C ALA A 163 8.81 -3.42 -2.98
N PRO A 164 9.21 -2.78 -4.10
CA PRO A 164 8.40 -2.71 -5.30
C PRO A 164 8.00 -4.10 -5.78
N VAL A 165 6.76 -4.22 -6.25
CA VAL A 165 6.17 -5.47 -6.77
C VAL A 165 6.12 -6.62 -5.76
N SER A 166 6.43 -6.37 -4.49
CA SER A 166 6.32 -7.37 -3.43
C SER A 166 4.87 -7.71 -3.11
N ARG A 167 4.64 -8.92 -2.60
CA ARG A 167 3.33 -9.44 -2.23
C ARG A 167 3.20 -9.59 -0.72
N THR A 168 2.10 -9.12 -0.18
CA THR A 168 1.71 -9.33 1.22
C THR A 168 0.37 -10.07 1.24
N VAL A 169 0.34 -11.28 1.80
CA VAL A 169 -0.86 -12.11 1.83
C VAL A 169 -1.47 -12.11 3.23
N MET A 170 -2.77 -11.86 3.29
CA MET A 170 -3.53 -11.85 4.53
C MET A 170 -4.78 -12.71 4.40
N HIS A 171 -5.16 -13.36 5.47
CA HIS A 171 -6.38 -14.14 5.56
C HIS A 171 -7.28 -13.61 6.69
N PHE A 172 -8.55 -13.39 6.40
CA PHE A 172 -9.56 -13.13 7.42
C PHE A 172 -10.34 -14.44 7.70
N ARG A 173 -10.41 -14.79 8.98
CA ARG A 173 -11.02 -16.07 9.42
C ARG A 173 -12.15 -15.83 10.43
N GLY A 174 -13.05 -14.92 10.11
CA GLY A 174 -14.28 -14.66 10.89
C GLY A 174 -14.16 -13.65 12.01
N HIS A 175 -12.96 -13.40 12.56
CA HIS A 175 -12.78 -12.47 13.67
C HIS A 175 -11.52 -11.59 13.57
N ALA A 176 -10.49 -12.04 12.83
CA ALA A 176 -9.24 -11.30 12.71
C ALA A 176 -8.55 -11.58 11.38
N TRP A 177 -7.78 -10.60 10.92
CA TRP A 177 -6.82 -10.76 9.84
C TRP A 177 -5.55 -11.44 10.36
N THR A 178 -5.00 -12.33 9.58
CA THR A 178 -3.74 -13.02 9.85
C THR A 178 -2.78 -12.74 8.71
N LEU A 179 -1.62 -12.18 9.01
CA LEU A 179 -0.53 -12.03 8.05
C LEU A 179 0.06 -13.41 7.74
N ARG A 180 0.20 -13.73 6.46
CA ARG A 180 0.80 -14.98 6.01
C ARG A 180 2.20 -14.70 5.49
N SER A 181 3.20 -15.25 6.15
CA SER A 181 4.56 -15.31 5.63
C SER A 181 4.63 -16.44 4.60
N ASN A 182 5.06 -16.11 3.39
CA ASN A 182 5.47 -17.09 2.39
C ASN A 182 7.01 -17.12 2.46
N LEU A 183 7.54 -18.11 3.13
CA LEU A 183 8.96 -18.47 3.06
C LEU A 183 9.21 -19.23 1.76
#